data_0812ea3b27a834a96b7e909e2dff0600
#
_entry.id   0812ea3b27a834a96b7e909e2dff0600
#
_cell.length_a   1.000
_cell.length_b   1.000
_cell.length_c   1.000
_cell.angle_alpha   90.00
_cell.angle_beta   90.00
_cell.angle_gamma   90.00
#
_symmetry.space_group_name_H-M   'P 1'
#
loop_
_entity.id
_entity.type
_entity.pdbx_description
1 polymer ?
#
loop_
_entity_poly.entity_id
_entity_poly.type
_entity_poly.pdbx_seq_one_letter_code
_entity_poly.pdbx_strand_id
1 'polypeptide(L)'
;MQRVLILTAGYGEGHNAAARGLAAAVAETGAQAEVRDLFRETYGRRQKFAERLYIECINRAAPLWAMVYRALDRTPLLRWSLPAMGALRRKFAAVLAETRPSAVASVYPVYGWLLDRMYPDGKMPFTSHTIVTDSITVNSVWLRFRSDSWIVPNEATAAVVRGDLVPAERVHALGFPVPMKFADTKTVRIPPGNGEPLRVFYMINHGRAAAARLVRRLLEIPGIRLTVAYGKDGAVGRAIAAVAKAAGREVELHGWTPLVPELLMQNHILIGKAGGAATQEAIAAKTPMIITKAVPGQEEGNARLIVENGCGALCESDDAITGTVALAAADDAALWHRWHSAISALSRPNASRDIARFILSQPATPQ
;
A
#
# COMPACT_ATOMS: atom_id res chain seq x y z
N MET A 1 16.79 -21.46 -15.09
CA MET A 1 16.45 -20.05 -14.82
C MET A 1 15.37 -20.05 -13.76
N GLN A 2 15.56 -19.30 -12.65
CA GLN A 2 14.57 -19.25 -11.58
C GLN A 2 13.31 -18.53 -12.05
N ARG A 3 12.15 -19.04 -11.62
CA ARG A 3 10.85 -18.46 -11.94
C ARG A 3 10.08 -18.18 -10.65
N VAL A 4 9.66 -16.94 -10.47
CA VAL A 4 8.85 -16.49 -9.33
C VAL A 4 7.43 -16.22 -9.78
N LEU A 5 6.47 -16.99 -9.25
CA LEU A 5 5.04 -16.73 -9.41
C LEU A 5 4.57 -15.77 -8.33
N ILE A 6 4.11 -14.60 -8.72
CA ILE A 6 3.64 -13.55 -7.80
C ILE A 6 2.12 -13.48 -7.87
N LEU A 7 1.47 -13.73 -6.73
CA LEU A 7 0.01 -13.83 -6.63
C LEU A 7 -0.58 -12.60 -5.97
N THR A 8 -1.47 -11.92 -6.68
CA THR A 8 -2.21 -10.74 -6.22
C THR A 8 -3.72 -10.93 -6.30
N ALA A 9 -4.48 -9.97 -5.76
CA ALA A 9 -5.93 -9.91 -5.90
C ALA A 9 -6.41 -8.45 -5.98
N GLY A 10 -7.43 -8.18 -6.79
CA GLY A 10 -7.93 -6.85 -7.11
C GLY A 10 -8.72 -6.14 -5.99
N TYR A 11 -8.63 -6.60 -4.75
CA TYR A 11 -9.28 -5.99 -3.57
C TYR A 11 -8.56 -4.74 -3.03
N GLY A 12 -8.09 -3.89 -3.93
CA GLY A 12 -7.40 -2.65 -3.67
C GLY A 12 -6.07 -2.54 -4.42
N GLU A 13 -5.63 -1.30 -4.67
CA GLU A 13 -4.36 -1.07 -5.41
C GLU A 13 -3.11 -1.45 -4.61
N GLY A 14 -3.21 -1.58 -3.28
CA GLY A 14 -2.07 -1.92 -2.43
C GLY A 14 -1.40 -3.24 -2.82
N HIS A 15 -2.18 -4.31 -2.96
CA HIS A 15 -1.68 -5.62 -3.35
C HIS A 15 -1.11 -5.61 -4.78
N ASN A 16 -1.79 -4.94 -5.70
CA ASN A 16 -1.34 -4.83 -7.09
C ASN A 16 -0.04 -4.01 -7.20
N ALA A 17 0.10 -2.93 -6.44
CA ALA A 17 1.32 -2.13 -6.40
C ALA A 17 2.51 -2.95 -5.88
N ALA A 18 2.31 -3.67 -4.77
CA ALA A 18 3.32 -4.57 -4.21
C ALA A 18 3.76 -5.66 -5.21
N ALA A 19 2.79 -6.30 -5.89
CA ALA A 19 3.07 -7.32 -6.89
C ALA A 19 3.88 -6.74 -8.07
N ARG A 20 3.52 -5.56 -8.56
CA ARG A 20 4.26 -4.88 -9.66
C ARG A 20 5.68 -4.50 -9.23
N GLY A 21 5.85 -3.93 -8.03
CA GLY A 21 7.16 -3.56 -7.50
C GLY A 21 8.09 -4.77 -7.38
N LEU A 22 7.58 -5.87 -6.81
CA LEU A 22 8.34 -7.11 -6.70
C LEU A 22 8.68 -7.71 -8.08
N ALA A 23 7.70 -7.77 -8.99
CA ALA A 23 7.93 -8.34 -10.32
C ALA A 23 9.02 -7.59 -11.09
N ALA A 24 9.01 -6.27 -11.04
CA ALA A 24 10.04 -5.45 -11.67
C ALA A 24 11.43 -5.74 -11.07
N ALA A 25 11.54 -5.87 -9.74
CA ALA A 25 12.80 -6.17 -9.08
C ALA A 25 13.30 -7.60 -9.36
N VAL A 26 12.40 -8.60 -9.43
CA VAL A 26 12.77 -9.97 -9.85
C VAL A 26 13.28 -9.98 -11.28
N ALA A 27 12.62 -9.28 -12.20
CA ALA A 27 13.03 -9.19 -13.60
C ALA A 27 14.41 -8.51 -13.77
N GLU A 28 14.72 -7.51 -12.94
CA GLU A 28 16.03 -6.84 -12.93
C GLU A 28 17.19 -7.80 -12.62
N THR A 29 16.94 -8.88 -11.85
CA THR A 29 17.98 -9.91 -11.57
C THR A 29 18.20 -10.89 -12.72
N GLY A 30 17.41 -10.82 -13.79
CA GLY A 30 17.42 -11.79 -14.88
C GLY A 30 16.53 -13.03 -14.63
N ALA A 31 15.88 -13.15 -13.46
CA ALA A 31 14.90 -14.20 -13.20
C ALA A 31 13.55 -13.89 -13.87
N GLN A 32 12.74 -14.93 -14.09
CA GLN A 32 11.40 -14.75 -14.63
C GLN A 32 10.41 -14.41 -13.51
N ALA A 33 9.64 -13.33 -13.67
CA ALA A 33 8.55 -12.95 -12.81
C ALA A 33 7.22 -13.06 -13.54
N GLU A 34 6.25 -13.75 -12.95
CA GLU A 34 4.90 -13.86 -13.50
C GLU A 34 3.88 -13.41 -12.44
N VAL A 35 3.15 -12.32 -12.73
CA VAL A 35 2.12 -11.79 -11.84
C VAL A 35 0.75 -12.30 -12.28
N ARG A 36 0.00 -12.92 -11.36
CA ARG A 36 -1.32 -13.47 -11.63
C ARG A 36 -2.35 -13.02 -10.59
N ASP A 37 -3.50 -12.61 -11.06
CA ASP A 37 -4.71 -12.42 -10.25
C ASP A 37 -5.69 -13.56 -10.54
N LEU A 38 -5.54 -14.66 -9.77
CA LEU A 38 -6.33 -15.87 -10.01
C LEU A 38 -7.81 -15.69 -9.67
N PHE A 39 -8.18 -14.72 -8.83
CA PHE A 39 -9.58 -14.38 -8.60
C PHE A 39 -10.21 -13.82 -9.87
N ARG A 40 -9.54 -12.86 -10.50
CA ARG A 40 -10.00 -12.25 -11.76
C ARG A 40 -10.04 -13.26 -12.89
N GLU A 41 -9.04 -14.13 -12.97
CA GLU A 41 -8.97 -15.19 -14.00
C GLU A 41 -10.04 -16.26 -13.81
N THR A 42 -10.42 -16.58 -12.55
CA THR A 42 -11.40 -17.61 -12.26
C THR A 42 -12.83 -17.10 -12.36
N TYR A 43 -13.10 -15.90 -11.84
CA TYR A 43 -14.46 -15.39 -11.66
C TYR A 43 -14.83 -14.25 -12.61
N GLY A 44 -13.88 -13.69 -13.37
CA GLY A 44 -14.11 -12.71 -14.42
C GLY A 44 -14.94 -11.49 -13.97
N ARG A 45 -16.11 -11.29 -14.61
CA ARG A 45 -17.00 -10.15 -14.30
C ARG A 45 -17.58 -10.19 -12.88
N ARG A 46 -17.81 -11.39 -12.32
CA ARG A 46 -18.31 -11.55 -10.94
C ARG A 46 -17.30 -11.03 -9.92
N GLN A 47 -16.01 -11.24 -10.18
CA GLN A 47 -14.93 -10.69 -9.35
C GLN A 47 -14.97 -9.16 -9.34
N LYS A 48 -15.10 -8.51 -10.50
CA LYS A 48 -15.19 -7.04 -10.59
C LYS A 48 -16.39 -6.48 -9.80
N PHE A 49 -17.50 -7.22 -9.78
CA PHE A 49 -18.65 -6.84 -8.98
C PHE A 49 -18.36 -6.97 -7.47
N ALA A 50 -17.73 -8.07 -7.04
CA ALA A 50 -17.32 -8.28 -5.65
C ALA A 50 -16.32 -7.21 -5.18
N GLU A 51 -15.33 -6.85 -6.01
CA GLU A 51 -14.37 -5.77 -5.73
C GLU A 51 -15.08 -4.42 -5.54
N ARG A 52 -16.07 -4.09 -6.39
CA ARG A 52 -16.86 -2.86 -6.25
C ARG A 52 -17.68 -2.85 -4.97
N LEU A 53 -18.35 -3.96 -4.66
CA LEU A 53 -19.14 -4.10 -3.43
C LEU A 53 -18.25 -3.98 -2.18
N TYR A 54 -17.07 -4.57 -2.21
CA TYR A 54 -16.07 -4.47 -1.16
C TYR A 54 -15.65 -3.01 -0.92
N ILE A 55 -15.26 -2.30 -1.99
CA ILE A 55 -14.86 -0.89 -1.92
C ILE A 55 -16.02 -0.01 -1.41
N GLU A 56 -17.24 -0.27 -1.88
CA GLU A 56 -18.43 0.45 -1.45
C GLU A 56 -18.74 0.21 0.04
N CYS A 57 -18.61 -1.03 0.50
CA CYS A 57 -18.78 -1.39 1.91
C CYS A 57 -17.75 -0.65 2.80
N ILE A 58 -16.49 -0.64 2.41
CA ILE A 58 -15.44 0.08 3.14
C ILE A 58 -15.73 1.58 3.20
N ASN A 59 -16.17 2.16 2.09
CA ASN A 59 -16.38 3.61 2.01
C ASN A 59 -17.65 4.09 2.71
N ARG A 60 -18.75 3.33 2.62
CA ARG A 60 -20.07 3.76 3.12
C ARG A 60 -20.52 3.07 4.40
N ALA A 61 -19.97 1.89 4.71
CA ALA A 61 -20.35 1.09 5.86
C ALA A 61 -19.12 0.67 6.69
N ALA A 62 -18.22 1.59 6.96
CA ALA A 62 -16.98 1.32 7.69
C ALA A 62 -17.17 0.59 9.04
N PRO A 63 -18.22 0.85 9.87
CA PRO A 63 -18.48 0.07 11.08
C PRO A 63 -18.82 -1.40 10.79
N LEU A 64 -19.60 -1.67 9.75
CA LEU A 64 -19.92 -3.04 9.31
C LEU A 64 -18.64 -3.75 8.84
N TRP A 65 -17.80 -3.06 8.05
CA TRP A 65 -16.51 -3.60 7.63
C TRP A 65 -15.62 -3.92 8.83
N ALA A 66 -15.52 -3.04 9.82
CA ALA A 66 -14.75 -3.28 11.03
C ALA A 66 -15.22 -4.51 11.81
N MET A 67 -16.53 -4.80 11.80
CA MET A 67 -17.09 -6.02 12.39
C MET A 67 -16.68 -7.26 11.60
N VAL A 68 -16.79 -7.24 10.27
CA VAL A 68 -16.34 -8.33 9.39
C VAL A 68 -14.84 -8.58 9.54
N TYR A 69 -14.03 -7.51 9.55
CA TYR A 69 -12.58 -7.58 9.70
C TYR A 69 -12.19 -8.24 11.04
N ARG A 70 -12.85 -7.85 12.15
CA ARG A 70 -12.65 -8.47 13.47
C ARG A 70 -13.13 -9.92 13.53
N ALA A 71 -14.22 -10.25 12.83
CA ALA A 71 -14.71 -11.62 12.75
C ALA A 71 -13.69 -12.52 11.99
N LEU A 72 -13.15 -12.06 10.88
CA LEU A 72 -12.08 -12.74 10.14
C LEU A 72 -10.82 -12.93 11.00
N ASP A 73 -10.49 -11.94 11.83
CA ASP A 73 -9.35 -11.99 12.72
C ASP A 73 -9.51 -13.04 13.84
N ARG A 74 -10.69 -13.11 14.46
CA ARG A 74 -10.96 -13.91 15.65
C ARG A 74 -11.45 -15.33 15.37
N THR A 75 -11.95 -15.59 14.15
CA THR A 75 -12.60 -16.85 13.81
C THR A 75 -11.96 -17.50 12.58
N PRO A 76 -12.10 -18.82 12.38
CA PRO A 76 -11.62 -19.51 11.19
C PRO A 76 -12.58 -19.38 9.98
N LEU A 77 -13.31 -18.25 9.84
CA LEU A 77 -14.26 -18.03 8.76
C LEU A 77 -13.65 -18.26 7.37
N LEU A 78 -12.42 -17.79 7.16
CA LEU A 78 -11.75 -17.99 5.88
C LEU A 78 -11.50 -19.49 5.63
N ARG A 79 -11.07 -20.24 6.64
CA ARG A 79 -10.87 -21.70 6.54
C ARG A 79 -12.16 -22.43 6.17
N TRP A 80 -13.30 -22.02 6.74
CA TRP A 80 -14.59 -22.60 6.44
C TRP A 80 -15.10 -22.24 5.03
N SER A 81 -14.70 -21.11 4.48
CA SER A 81 -15.08 -20.71 3.12
C SER A 81 -14.24 -21.39 2.02
N LEU A 82 -13.08 -21.96 2.34
CA LEU A 82 -12.18 -22.57 1.35
C LEU A 82 -12.84 -23.68 0.50
N PRO A 83 -13.76 -24.55 1.03
CA PRO A 83 -14.45 -25.53 0.19
C PRO A 83 -15.21 -24.90 -0.97
N ALA A 84 -15.82 -23.74 -0.76
CA ALA A 84 -16.54 -22.99 -1.80
C ALA A 84 -15.61 -22.39 -2.88
N MET A 85 -14.31 -22.31 -2.62
CA MET A 85 -13.28 -21.80 -3.54
C MET A 85 -12.68 -22.91 -4.43
N GLY A 86 -13.40 -24.00 -4.67
CA GLY A 86 -12.92 -25.13 -5.46
C GLY A 86 -12.48 -24.77 -6.89
N ALA A 87 -13.17 -23.83 -7.55
CA ALA A 87 -12.78 -23.35 -8.88
C ALA A 87 -11.44 -22.59 -8.84
N LEU A 88 -11.26 -21.69 -7.86
CA LEU A 88 -10.01 -20.95 -7.63
C LEU A 88 -8.85 -21.92 -7.34
N ARG A 89 -9.08 -22.94 -6.51
CA ARG A 89 -8.07 -23.96 -6.21
C ARG A 89 -7.64 -24.75 -7.45
N ARG A 90 -8.61 -25.18 -8.30
CA ARG A 90 -8.30 -25.86 -9.56
C ARG A 90 -7.50 -24.97 -10.51
N LYS A 91 -7.89 -23.69 -10.62
CA LYS A 91 -7.14 -22.71 -11.43
C LYS A 91 -5.73 -22.55 -10.90
N PHE A 92 -5.56 -22.44 -9.60
CA PHE A 92 -4.24 -22.32 -8.97
C PHE A 92 -3.37 -23.56 -9.25
N ALA A 93 -3.91 -24.77 -9.08
CA ALA A 93 -3.18 -26.00 -9.41
C ALA A 93 -2.75 -26.04 -10.87
N ALA A 94 -3.62 -25.64 -11.81
CA ALA A 94 -3.29 -25.56 -13.23
C ALA A 94 -2.14 -24.57 -13.51
N VAL A 95 -2.18 -23.39 -12.88
CA VAL A 95 -1.11 -22.39 -13.02
C VAL A 95 0.22 -22.89 -12.45
N LEU A 96 0.22 -23.55 -11.28
CA LEU A 96 1.44 -24.15 -10.73
C LEU A 96 2.02 -25.22 -11.64
N ALA A 97 1.18 -26.07 -12.24
CA ALA A 97 1.62 -27.11 -13.19
C ALA A 97 2.17 -26.51 -14.50
N GLU A 98 1.57 -25.43 -14.99
CA GLU A 98 1.98 -24.68 -16.18
C GLU A 98 3.31 -23.96 -15.97
N THR A 99 3.39 -23.16 -14.88
CA THR A 99 4.52 -22.27 -14.65
C THR A 99 5.73 -22.96 -14.02
N ARG A 100 5.51 -24.04 -13.26
CA ARG A 100 6.54 -24.76 -12.49
C ARG A 100 7.49 -23.79 -11.79
N PRO A 101 6.98 -22.94 -10.89
CA PRO A 101 7.78 -21.90 -10.26
C PRO A 101 8.80 -22.51 -9.29
N SER A 102 9.97 -21.88 -9.14
CA SER A 102 10.91 -22.18 -8.06
C SER A 102 10.51 -21.50 -6.74
N ALA A 103 9.74 -20.41 -6.83
CA ALA A 103 9.20 -19.69 -5.67
C ALA A 103 7.80 -19.14 -5.97
N VAL A 104 6.92 -19.16 -4.97
CA VAL A 104 5.60 -18.52 -4.99
C VAL A 104 5.59 -17.40 -3.98
N ALA A 105 5.38 -16.17 -4.43
CA ALA A 105 5.27 -14.99 -3.58
C ALA A 105 3.82 -14.49 -3.58
N SER A 106 3.16 -14.49 -2.42
CA SER A 106 1.78 -14.03 -2.29
C SER A 106 1.70 -12.69 -1.59
N VAL A 107 1.10 -11.71 -2.24
CA VAL A 107 0.77 -10.41 -1.64
C VAL A 107 -0.70 -10.34 -1.18
N TYR A 108 -1.40 -11.48 -1.13
CA TYR A 108 -2.79 -11.60 -0.68
C TYR A 108 -2.99 -12.90 0.12
N PRO A 109 -3.55 -12.86 1.33
CA PRO A 109 -3.47 -13.97 2.28
C PRO A 109 -4.17 -15.26 1.83
N VAL A 110 -5.25 -15.16 1.03
CA VAL A 110 -6.06 -16.33 0.61
C VAL A 110 -5.22 -17.39 -0.10
N TYR A 111 -4.19 -16.99 -0.83
CA TYR A 111 -3.33 -17.95 -1.55
C TYR A 111 -2.50 -18.82 -0.63
N GLY A 112 -2.04 -18.29 0.51
CA GLY A 112 -1.38 -19.08 1.54
C GLY A 112 -2.30 -20.18 2.11
N TRP A 113 -3.57 -19.83 2.39
CA TRP A 113 -4.59 -20.81 2.83
C TRP A 113 -4.87 -21.89 1.77
N LEU A 114 -4.89 -21.52 0.49
CA LEU A 114 -5.07 -22.47 -0.60
C LEU A 114 -3.87 -23.41 -0.72
N LEU A 115 -2.63 -22.89 -0.61
CA LEU A 115 -1.41 -23.71 -0.61
C LEU A 115 -1.41 -24.68 0.56
N ASP A 116 -1.73 -24.23 1.76
CA ASP A 116 -1.80 -25.08 2.95
C ASP A 116 -2.80 -26.21 2.79
N ARG A 117 -3.92 -25.98 2.09
CA ARG A 117 -4.92 -27.02 1.78
C ARG A 117 -4.50 -27.93 0.62
N MET A 118 -3.72 -27.44 -0.35
CA MET A 118 -3.24 -28.24 -1.50
C MET A 118 -2.07 -29.14 -1.12
N TYR A 119 -1.27 -28.71 -0.14
CA TYR A 119 -0.09 -29.41 0.34
C TYR A 119 -0.22 -29.68 1.86
N PRO A 120 -1.09 -30.61 2.29
CA PRO A 120 -1.39 -30.81 3.70
C PRO A 120 -0.20 -31.33 4.52
N ASP A 121 0.74 -32.01 3.90
CA ASP A 121 2.01 -32.46 4.46
C ASP A 121 3.09 -31.37 4.50
N GLY A 122 2.82 -30.20 3.90
CA GLY A 122 3.76 -29.07 3.81
C GLY A 122 4.85 -29.22 2.75
N LYS A 123 4.88 -30.32 2.00
CA LYS A 123 5.91 -30.58 0.98
C LYS A 123 5.52 -29.92 -0.33
N MET A 124 5.98 -28.69 -0.55
CA MET A 124 5.79 -27.94 -1.80
C MET A 124 7.04 -28.07 -2.67
N PRO A 125 6.92 -28.24 -4.01
CA PRO A 125 8.06 -28.30 -4.92
C PRO A 125 8.65 -26.91 -5.25
N PHE A 126 8.35 -25.91 -4.44
CA PHE A 126 8.79 -24.52 -4.53
C PHE A 126 8.82 -23.89 -3.12
N THR A 127 9.55 -22.81 -2.96
CA THR A 127 9.48 -22.01 -1.72
C THR A 127 8.27 -21.08 -1.73
N SER A 128 7.65 -20.90 -0.57
CA SER A 128 6.46 -20.07 -0.39
C SER A 128 6.77 -18.83 0.46
N HIS A 129 6.44 -17.66 -0.07
CA HIS A 129 6.72 -16.38 0.58
C HIS A 129 5.44 -15.55 0.69
N THR A 130 5.11 -15.16 1.92
CA THR A 130 3.97 -14.30 2.21
C THR A 130 4.45 -12.88 2.42
N ILE A 131 4.00 -11.96 1.57
CA ILE A 131 4.35 -10.55 1.66
C ILE A 131 3.16 -9.82 2.27
N VAL A 132 3.28 -9.46 3.54
CA VAL A 132 2.25 -8.76 4.29
C VAL A 132 2.22 -7.30 3.85
N THR A 133 1.06 -6.85 3.39
CA THR A 133 0.86 -5.48 2.88
C THR A 133 0.27 -4.54 3.92
N ASP A 134 -0.12 -5.06 5.08
CA ASP A 134 -0.62 -4.31 6.23
C ASP A 134 0.53 -3.93 7.16
N SER A 135 0.39 -2.83 7.91
CA SER A 135 1.38 -2.40 8.90
C SER A 135 0.77 -2.43 10.30
N ILE A 136 1.51 -2.89 11.29
CA ILE A 136 1.19 -2.93 12.72
C ILE A 136 -0.09 -3.73 13.03
N THR A 137 -1.26 -3.33 12.51
CA THR A 137 -2.53 -4.06 12.69
C THR A 137 -2.68 -5.15 11.64
N VAL A 138 -1.95 -6.25 11.81
CA VAL A 138 -1.98 -7.39 10.88
C VAL A 138 -3.11 -8.34 11.29
N ASN A 139 -4.05 -8.58 10.38
CA ASN A 139 -5.12 -9.54 10.60
C ASN A 139 -4.56 -10.98 10.61
N SER A 140 -5.06 -11.80 11.52
CA SER A 140 -4.60 -13.19 11.67
C SER A 140 -4.82 -14.07 10.42
N VAL A 141 -5.62 -13.62 9.46
CA VAL A 141 -5.74 -14.31 8.15
C VAL A 141 -4.42 -14.36 7.39
N TRP A 142 -3.46 -13.48 7.69
CA TRP A 142 -2.10 -13.50 7.16
C TRP A 142 -1.20 -14.54 7.81
N LEU A 143 -1.57 -15.07 8.98
CA LEU A 143 -0.66 -15.79 9.88
C LEU A 143 -1.03 -17.25 10.08
N ARG A 144 -2.29 -17.66 9.82
CA ARG A 144 -2.83 -18.96 10.17
C ARG A 144 -2.70 -20.03 9.06
N PHE A 145 -1.61 -20.01 8.32
CA PHE A 145 -1.25 -21.01 7.31
C PHE A 145 0.27 -21.17 7.28
N ARG A 146 0.77 -22.20 6.62
CA ARG A 146 2.22 -22.41 6.49
C ARG A 146 2.77 -21.58 5.33
N SER A 147 3.93 -20.96 5.58
CA SER A 147 4.76 -20.28 4.59
C SER A 147 6.22 -20.45 5.00
N ASP A 148 7.15 -20.46 4.07
CA ASP A 148 8.58 -20.53 4.38
C ASP A 148 9.08 -19.21 4.94
N SER A 149 8.47 -18.09 4.52
CA SER A 149 8.75 -16.78 5.11
C SER A 149 7.55 -15.85 5.10
N TRP A 150 7.52 -14.95 6.09
CA TRP A 150 6.66 -13.75 6.13
C TRP A 150 7.54 -12.53 6.00
N ILE A 151 7.34 -11.78 4.93
CA ILE A 151 8.03 -10.53 4.63
C ILE A 151 7.10 -9.39 5.01
N VAL A 152 7.60 -8.49 5.87
CA VAL A 152 6.79 -7.42 6.47
C VAL A 152 7.41 -6.04 6.22
N PRO A 153 6.61 -4.94 6.27
CA PRO A 153 7.07 -3.61 5.90
C PRO A 153 8.14 -3.01 6.84
N ASN A 154 8.11 -3.37 8.13
CA ASN A 154 8.97 -2.76 9.14
C ASN A 154 9.05 -3.63 10.40
N GLU A 155 9.97 -3.31 11.32
CA GLU A 155 10.17 -4.06 12.56
C GLU A 155 8.97 -3.98 13.51
N ALA A 156 8.23 -2.87 13.56
CA ALA A 156 7.04 -2.77 14.38
C ALA A 156 5.97 -3.80 13.94
N THR A 157 5.84 -4.02 12.61
CA THR A 157 4.98 -5.07 12.07
C THR A 157 5.56 -6.46 12.32
N ALA A 158 6.89 -6.62 12.20
CA ALA A 158 7.55 -7.88 12.51
C ALA A 158 7.31 -8.31 13.96
N ALA A 159 7.38 -7.38 14.91
CA ALA A 159 7.10 -7.65 16.31
C ALA A 159 5.68 -8.17 16.56
N VAL A 160 4.69 -7.69 15.79
CA VAL A 160 3.30 -8.16 15.85
C VAL A 160 3.14 -9.54 15.21
N VAL A 161 3.87 -9.83 14.14
CA VAL A 161 3.76 -11.09 13.38
C VAL A 161 4.51 -12.23 14.07
N ARG A 162 5.65 -11.94 14.71
CA ARG A 162 6.42 -12.90 15.50
C ARG A 162 5.61 -13.33 16.74
N GLY A 163 5.33 -14.61 16.87
CA GLY A 163 4.57 -15.13 18.01
C GLY A 163 4.20 -16.60 17.81
N ASP A 164 3.19 -17.07 18.52
CA ASP A 164 2.78 -18.48 18.52
C ASP A 164 2.36 -19.01 17.14
N LEU A 165 1.88 -18.14 16.25
CA LEU A 165 1.42 -18.54 14.92
C LEU A 165 2.54 -18.55 13.88
N VAL A 166 3.55 -17.68 14.03
CA VAL A 166 4.64 -17.54 13.06
C VAL A 166 5.98 -17.53 13.79
N PRO A 167 6.85 -18.53 13.56
CA PRO A 167 8.18 -18.57 14.14
C PRO A 167 9.01 -17.35 13.77
N ALA A 168 9.74 -16.80 14.74
CA ALA A 168 10.46 -15.53 14.59
C ALA A 168 11.48 -15.57 13.47
N GLU A 169 12.14 -16.71 13.24
CA GLU A 169 13.14 -16.93 12.20
C GLU A 169 12.57 -16.88 10.78
N ARG A 170 11.25 -16.99 10.63
CA ARG A 170 10.56 -16.90 9.35
C ARG A 170 10.01 -15.50 9.05
N VAL A 171 10.19 -14.53 9.97
CA VAL A 171 9.68 -13.16 9.82
C VAL A 171 10.80 -12.20 9.48
N HIS A 172 10.72 -11.58 8.31
CA HIS A 172 11.76 -10.71 7.76
C HIS A 172 11.22 -9.30 7.49
N ALA A 173 11.73 -8.30 8.18
CA ALA A 173 11.37 -6.88 7.99
C ALA A 173 12.16 -6.26 6.84
N LEU A 174 11.86 -6.68 5.60
CA LEU A 174 12.57 -6.22 4.40
C LEU A 174 11.95 -4.97 3.75
N GLY A 175 10.79 -4.54 4.21
CA GLY A 175 10.07 -3.41 3.65
C GLY A 175 8.85 -3.84 2.84
N PHE A 176 8.14 -2.86 2.30
CA PHE A 176 7.03 -3.06 1.36
C PHE A 176 7.57 -2.96 -0.07
N PRO A 177 7.14 -3.82 -1.01
CA PRO A 177 7.60 -3.76 -2.40
C PRO A 177 7.10 -2.50 -3.12
N VAL A 178 7.85 -1.43 -3.01
CA VAL A 178 7.57 -0.15 -3.69
C VAL A 178 8.18 -0.11 -5.09
N PRO A 179 7.72 0.78 -5.99
CA PRO A 179 8.38 1.04 -7.27
C PRO A 179 9.88 1.36 -7.11
N MET A 180 10.73 0.75 -7.91
CA MET A 180 12.19 0.95 -7.85
C MET A 180 12.62 2.39 -8.13
N LYS A 181 11.79 3.17 -8.78
CA LYS A 181 12.00 4.61 -9.01
C LYS A 181 12.35 5.38 -7.73
N PHE A 182 11.82 4.98 -6.58
CA PHE A 182 12.15 5.63 -5.31
C PHE A 182 13.63 5.48 -4.91
N ALA A 183 14.27 4.40 -5.33
CA ALA A 183 15.69 4.17 -5.10
C ALA A 183 16.57 4.75 -6.22
N ASP A 184 16.09 4.71 -7.46
CA ASP A 184 16.89 5.05 -8.64
C ASP A 184 16.91 6.55 -8.93
N THR A 185 15.87 7.28 -8.49
CA THR A 185 15.74 8.70 -8.78
C THR A 185 16.54 9.52 -7.77
N LYS A 186 17.57 10.19 -8.24
CA LYS A 186 18.35 11.16 -7.46
C LYS A 186 17.68 12.54 -7.42
N THR A 187 16.37 12.59 -7.17
CA THR A 187 15.66 13.85 -7.03
C THR A 187 16.09 14.54 -5.75
N VAL A 188 16.80 15.65 -5.88
CA VAL A 188 17.06 16.53 -4.75
C VAL A 188 15.83 17.42 -4.57
N ARG A 189 15.02 17.11 -3.56
CA ARG A 189 13.91 17.97 -3.15
C ARG A 189 14.49 19.18 -2.45
N ILE A 190 14.27 20.39 -3.02
CA ILE A 190 14.62 21.64 -2.33
C ILE A 190 13.70 21.73 -1.10
N PRO A 191 14.23 21.84 0.13
CA PRO A 191 13.40 21.98 1.33
C PRO A 191 12.52 23.24 1.27
N PRO A 192 11.32 23.21 1.88
CA PRO A 192 10.50 24.42 2.02
C PRO A 192 11.11 25.35 3.07
N GLY A 193 10.72 26.61 3.06
CA GLY A 193 11.30 27.68 3.88
C GLY A 193 12.34 28.50 3.13
N ASN A 194 12.86 29.56 3.71
CA ASN A 194 13.80 30.50 3.07
C ASN A 194 13.32 31.02 1.68
N GLY A 195 12.02 31.25 1.55
CA GLY A 195 11.40 31.72 0.31
C GLY A 195 10.87 30.60 -0.62
N GLU A 196 11.25 29.33 -0.40
CA GLU A 196 10.67 28.20 -1.13
C GLU A 196 9.29 27.84 -0.59
N PRO A 197 8.28 27.68 -1.44
CA PRO A 197 6.94 27.33 -1.02
C PRO A 197 6.86 25.87 -0.53
N LEU A 198 5.98 25.60 0.42
CA LEU A 198 5.62 24.23 0.81
C LEU A 198 4.80 23.60 -0.33
N ARG A 199 5.34 22.58 -0.98
CA ARG A 199 4.65 21.82 -2.03
C ARG A 199 3.80 20.73 -1.41
N VAL A 200 2.49 20.79 -1.64
CA VAL A 200 1.49 19.90 -1.06
C VAL A 200 0.88 19.04 -2.17
N PHE A 201 0.95 17.74 -2.05
CA PHE A 201 0.32 16.80 -2.94
C PHE A 201 -0.96 16.25 -2.28
N TYR A 202 -2.13 16.54 -2.86
CA TYR A 202 -3.40 16.03 -2.37
C TYR A 202 -3.92 14.89 -3.26
N MET A 203 -3.91 13.67 -2.74
CA MET A 203 -4.56 12.51 -3.36
C MET A 203 -6.01 12.41 -2.85
N ILE A 204 -6.96 12.76 -3.72
CA ILE A 204 -8.37 12.83 -3.34
C ILE A 204 -8.92 11.44 -2.99
N ASN A 205 -9.53 11.36 -1.82
CA ASN A 205 -10.23 10.20 -1.31
C ASN A 205 -11.67 10.53 -0.84
N HIS A 206 -12.14 11.75 -1.14
CA HIS A 206 -13.44 12.26 -0.75
C HIS A 206 -14.31 12.54 -1.98
N GLY A 207 -15.62 12.71 -1.77
CA GLY A 207 -16.52 13.11 -2.82
C GLY A 207 -16.24 14.55 -3.34
N ARG A 208 -16.74 14.84 -4.55
CA ARG A 208 -16.49 16.09 -5.29
C ARG A 208 -16.65 17.37 -4.47
N ALA A 209 -17.76 17.50 -3.72
CA ALA A 209 -18.04 18.71 -2.94
C ALA A 209 -17.03 18.90 -1.80
N ALA A 210 -16.69 17.84 -1.08
CA ALA A 210 -15.71 17.89 0.00
C ALA A 210 -14.31 18.20 -0.53
N ALA A 211 -13.90 17.58 -1.64
CA ALA A 211 -12.61 17.84 -2.27
C ALA A 211 -12.48 19.30 -2.73
N ALA A 212 -13.51 19.84 -3.39
CA ALA A 212 -13.53 21.23 -3.84
C ALA A 212 -13.49 22.23 -2.67
N ARG A 213 -14.20 21.92 -1.56
CA ARG A 213 -14.17 22.74 -0.34
C ARG A 213 -12.78 22.75 0.30
N LEU A 214 -12.16 21.58 0.46
CA LEU A 214 -10.81 21.47 1.03
C LEU A 214 -9.77 22.20 0.18
N VAL A 215 -9.82 22.02 -1.16
CA VAL A 215 -8.90 22.73 -2.09
C VAL A 215 -9.06 24.24 -1.96
N ARG A 216 -10.30 24.78 -1.89
CA ARG A 216 -10.51 26.21 -1.70
C ARG A 216 -9.79 26.72 -0.46
N ARG A 217 -9.93 26.02 0.66
CA ARG A 217 -9.31 26.40 1.94
C ARG A 217 -7.78 26.26 1.92
N LEU A 218 -7.26 25.23 1.27
CA LEU A 218 -5.81 25.09 1.07
C LEU A 218 -5.24 26.25 0.28
N LEU A 219 -5.94 26.74 -0.76
CA LEU A 219 -5.50 27.87 -1.59
C LEU A 219 -5.49 29.21 -0.84
N GLU A 220 -6.16 29.32 0.29
CA GLU A 220 -6.11 30.49 1.18
C GLU A 220 -4.80 30.57 1.99
N ILE A 221 -4.06 29.45 2.11
CA ILE A 221 -2.81 29.39 2.86
C ILE A 221 -1.69 30.04 2.03
N PRO A 222 -0.99 31.06 2.55
CA PRO A 222 0.15 31.66 1.83
C PRO A 222 1.34 30.71 1.80
N GLY A 223 2.22 30.88 0.79
CA GLY A 223 3.47 30.13 0.72
C GLY A 223 3.34 28.64 0.39
N ILE A 224 2.18 28.17 -0.12
CA ILE A 224 2.03 26.79 -0.62
C ILE A 224 1.87 26.73 -2.13
N ARG A 225 2.31 25.61 -2.72
CA ARG A 225 1.96 25.14 -4.07
C ARG A 225 1.18 23.83 -3.94
N LEU A 226 0.08 23.72 -4.68
CA LEU A 226 -0.83 22.60 -4.58
C LEU A 226 -0.84 21.78 -5.87
N THR A 227 -0.54 20.48 -5.73
CA THR A 227 -0.71 19.45 -6.76
C THR A 227 -1.84 18.53 -6.32
N VAL A 228 -2.77 18.22 -7.22
CA VAL A 228 -3.96 17.41 -6.88
C VAL A 228 -4.12 16.25 -7.85
N ALA A 229 -4.21 15.02 -7.31
CA ALA A 229 -4.61 13.83 -8.06
C ALA A 229 -6.08 13.49 -7.77
N TYR A 230 -6.94 13.65 -8.79
CA TYR A 230 -8.39 13.42 -8.67
C TYR A 230 -8.86 12.06 -9.17
N GLY A 231 -7.95 11.19 -9.60
CA GLY A 231 -8.25 9.83 -10.04
C GLY A 231 -9.04 9.79 -11.34
N LYS A 232 -10.02 8.89 -11.43
CA LYS A 232 -10.78 8.64 -12.67
C LYS A 232 -12.02 9.52 -12.85
N ASP A 233 -12.40 10.29 -11.83
CA ASP A 233 -13.60 11.15 -11.90
C ASP A 233 -13.26 12.54 -12.45
N GLY A 234 -13.41 12.73 -13.76
CA GLY A 234 -13.19 14.02 -14.42
C GLY A 234 -14.10 15.16 -13.92
N ALA A 235 -15.25 14.85 -13.29
CA ALA A 235 -16.11 15.88 -12.71
C ALA A 235 -15.47 16.51 -11.46
N VAL A 236 -14.70 15.73 -10.70
CA VAL A 236 -13.89 16.23 -9.58
C VAL A 236 -12.81 17.17 -10.10
N GLY A 237 -12.07 16.76 -11.14
CA GLY A 237 -11.03 17.60 -11.75
C GLY A 237 -11.56 18.96 -12.24
N ARG A 238 -12.72 18.97 -12.94
CA ARG A 238 -13.37 20.21 -13.37
C ARG A 238 -13.80 21.11 -12.21
N ALA A 239 -14.33 20.51 -11.14
CA ALA A 239 -14.74 21.28 -9.96
C ALA A 239 -13.54 21.97 -9.28
N ILE A 240 -12.39 21.28 -9.19
CA ILE A 240 -11.17 21.84 -8.62
C ILE A 240 -10.58 22.93 -9.52
N ALA A 241 -10.56 22.73 -10.83
CA ALA A 241 -10.12 23.75 -11.79
C ALA A 241 -10.95 25.04 -11.66
N ALA A 242 -12.29 24.91 -11.48
CA ALA A 242 -13.15 26.07 -11.25
C ALA A 242 -12.83 26.78 -9.94
N VAL A 243 -12.55 26.05 -8.85
CA VAL A 243 -12.15 26.61 -7.56
C VAL A 243 -10.81 27.36 -7.69
N ALA A 244 -9.82 26.76 -8.32
CA ALA A 244 -8.50 27.36 -8.56
C ALA A 244 -8.61 28.67 -9.36
N LYS A 245 -9.40 28.65 -10.45
CA LYS A 245 -9.67 29.85 -11.27
C LYS A 245 -10.35 30.96 -10.46
N ALA A 246 -11.35 30.61 -9.64
CA ALA A 246 -12.06 31.59 -8.81
C ALA A 246 -11.14 32.20 -7.73
N ALA A 247 -10.18 31.45 -7.23
CA ALA A 247 -9.18 31.90 -6.25
C ALA A 247 -8.00 32.67 -6.89
N GLY A 248 -7.91 32.75 -8.23
CA GLY A 248 -6.76 33.33 -8.92
C GLY A 248 -5.44 32.61 -8.63
N ARG A 249 -5.48 31.31 -8.33
CA ARG A 249 -4.33 30.49 -7.94
C ARG A 249 -4.14 29.32 -8.92
N GLU A 250 -2.89 28.97 -9.17
CA GLU A 250 -2.54 27.81 -9.97
C GLU A 250 -2.58 26.54 -9.11
N VAL A 251 -3.14 25.46 -9.68
CA VAL A 251 -3.15 24.12 -9.12
C VAL A 251 -2.74 23.13 -10.21
N GLU A 252 -1.73 22.34 -9.95
CA GLU A 252 -1.34 21.27 -10.85
C GLU A 252 -2.33 20.10 -10.69
N LEU A 253 -3.00 19.70 -11.79
CA LEU A 253 -4.09 18.72 -11.77
C LEU A 253 -3.72 17.45 -12.52
N HIS A 254 -3.83 16.32 -11.84
CA HIS A 254 -3.65 14.99 -12.42
C HIS A 254 -4.93 14.15 -12.30
N GLY A 255 -5.32 13.52 -13.40
CA GLY A 255 -6.30 12.44 -13.40
C GLY A 255 -5.71 11.18 -12.77
N TRP A 256 -6.21 10.02 -13.19
CA TRP A 256 -5.51 8.77 -12.88
C TRP A 256 -4.15 8.77 -13.57
N THR A 257 -3.08 8.63 -12.80
CA THR A 257 -1.72 8.81 -13.31
C THR A 257 -0.77 7.73 -12.75
N PRO A 258 0.17 7.23 -13.56
CA PRO A 258 1.26 6.39 -13.07
C PRO A 258 2.41 7.21 -12.44
N LEU A 259 2.32 8.55 -12.44
CA LEU A 259 3.37 9.46 -11.95
C LEU A 259 3.33 9.67 -10.43
N VAL A 260 2.57 8.88 -9.69
CA VAL A 260 2.47 9.02 -8.21
C VAL A 260 3.85 8.99 -7.53
N PRO A 261 4.79 8.09 -7.91
CA PRO A 261 6.12 8.12 -7.32
C PRO A 261 6.86 9.46 -7.50
N GLU A 262 6.82 10.01 -8.71
CA GLU A 262 7.45 11.28 -9.04
C GLU A 262 6.79 12.45 -8.26
N LEU A 263 5.46 12.47 -8.22
CA LEU A 263 4.70 13.49 -7.49
C LEU A 263 5.01 13.42 -5.98
N LEU A 264 5.14 12.23 -5.40
CA LEU A 264 5.57 12.08 -4.01
C LEU A 264 6.98 12.62 -3.79
N MET A 265 7.94 12.28 -4.65
CA MET A 265 9.32 12.73 -4.52
C MET A 265 9.49 14.26 -4.77
N GLN A 266 8.62 14.89 -5.54
CA GLN A 266 8.66 16.32 -5.85
C GLN A 266 7.96 17.17 -4.79
N ASN A 267 6.97 16.63 -4.08
CA ASN A 267 6.19 17.35 -3.09
C ASN A 267 6.70 17.13 -1.68
N HIS A 268 6.42 18.07 -0.77
CA HIS A 268 6.88 18.05 0.61
C HIS A 268 5.96 17.29 1.54
N ILE A 269 4.65 17.35 1.30
CA ILE A 269 3.62 16.70 2.12
C ILE A 269 2.63 15.99 1.20
N LEU A 270 2.22 14.78 1.59
CA LEU A 270 1.07 14.09 1.03
C LEU A 270 -0.15 14.29 1.92
N ILE A 271 -1.24 14.79 1.35
CA ILE A 271 -2.58 14.73 1.98
C ILE A 271 -3.34 13.57 1.35
N GLY A 272 -3.80 12.61 2.16
CA GLY A 272 -4.52 11.45 1.66
C GLY A 272 -5.02 10.51 2.76
N LYS A 273 -5.59 9.37 2.38
CA LYS A 273 -5.96 8.32 3.33
C LYS A 273 -4.77 7.44 3.70
N ALA A 274 -4.85 6.72 4.82
CA ALA A 274 -3.82 5.79 5.27
C ALA A 274 -3.81 4.45 4.51
N GLY A 275 -3.97 4.46 3.18
CA GLY A 275 -3.95 3.25 2.36
C GLY A 275 -2.56 2.60 2.32
N GLY A 276 -2.49 1.26 2.33
CA GLY A 276 -1.22 0.53 2.44
C GLY A 276 -0.15 0.98 1.44
N ALA A 277 -0.43 0.94 0.12
CA ALA A 277 0.54 1.39 -0.88
C ALA A 277 0.90 2.86 -0.73
N ALA A 278 -0.10 3.76 -0.62
CA ALA A 278 0.15 5.20 -0.54
C ALA A 278 1.03 5.57 0.67
N THR A 279 0.81 4.92 1.82
CA THR A 279 1.62 5.12 3.02
C THR A 279 3.06 4.64 2.81
N GLN A 280 3.23 3.44 2.26
CA GLN A 280 4.57 2.88 2.04
C GLN A 280 5.34 3.61 0.92
N GLU A 281 4.66 4.07 -0.11
CA GLU A 281 5.22 4.92 -1.16
C GLU A 281 5.64 6.29 -0.62
N ALA A 282 4.83 6.91 0.26
CA ALA A 282 5.18 8.16 0.94
C ALA A 282 6.42 7.98 1.83
N ILE A 283 6.51 6.87 2.57
CA ILE A 283 7.69 6.52 3.37
C ILE A 283 8.91 6.34 2.45
N ALA A 284 8.80 5.60 1.36
CA ALA A 284 9.88 5.40 0.41
C ALA A 284 10.35 6.72 -0.24
N ALA A 285 9.40 7.63 -0.57
CA ALA A 285 9.67 8.96 -1.10
C ALA A 285 10.17 9.94 -0.04
N LYS A 286 10.19 9.58 1.25
CA LYS A 286 10.47 10.47 2.39
C LYS A 286 9.52 11.67 2.42
N THR A 287 8.24 11.47 2.13
CA THR A 287 7.22 12.50 2.05
C THR A 287 6.27 12.36 3.23
N PRO A 288 6.35 13.25 4.24
CA PRO A 288 5.43 13.27 5.37
C PRO A 288 3.97 13.26 4.96
N MET A 289 3.10 12.69 5.81
CA MET A 289 1.70 12.54 5.49
C MET A 289 0.77 13.30 6.45
N ILE A 290 -0.23 13.96 5.88
CA ILE A 290 -1.44 14.38 6.58
C ILE A 290 -2.54 13.40 6.18
N ILE A 291 -2.90 12.53 7.13
CA ILE A 291 -3.89 11.49 6.93
C ILE A 291 -5.27 12.05 7.19
N THR A 292 -6.14 12.00 6.17
CA THR A 292 -7.51 12.53 6.27
C THR A 292 -8.52 11.50 6.77
N LYS A 293 -8.19 10.21 6.65
CA LYS A 293 -9.03 9.10 7.05
C LYS A 293 -8.22 7.82 7.15
N ALA A 294 -8.54 6.99 8.13
CA ALA A 294 -8.10 5.60 8.22
C ALA A 294 -9.31 4.67 8.28
N VAL A 295 -9.33 3.63 7.46
CA VAL A 295 -10.38 2.61 7.52
C VAL A 295 -10.17 1.77 8.78
N PRO A 296 -11.19 1.65 9.66
CA PRO A 296 -11.06 0.90 10.90
C PRO A 296 -10.60 -0.54 10.69
N GLY A 297 -9.63 -0.97 11.49
CA GLY A 297 -9.00 -2.27 11.43
C GLY A 297 -7.94 -2.40 10.34
N GLN A 298 -8.25 -2.05 9.09
CA GLN A 298 -7.35 -2.28 7.95
C GLN A 298 -6.29 -1.19 7.76
N GLU A 299 -6.65 0.09 7.94
CA GLU A 299 -5.73 1.20 7.70
C GLU A 299 -5.23 1.87 9.01
N GLU A 300 -5.75 1.45 10.16
CA GLU A 300 -5.35 1.99 11.47
C GLU A 300 -3.85 1.83 11.74
N GLY A 301 -3.29 0.67 11.41
CA GLY A 301 -1.88 0.41 11.59
C GLY A 301 -0.98 1.29 10.73
N ASN A 302 -1.42 1.64 9.51
CA ASN A 302 -0.69 2.59 8.66
C ASN A 302 -0.75 4.00 9.23
N ALA A 303 -1.92 4.43 9.75
CA ALA A 303 -2.05 5.73 10.40
C ALA A 303 -1.17 5.81 11.66
N ARG A 304 -1.20 4.77 12.50
CA ARG A 304 -0.34 4.66 13.69
C ARG A 304 1.14 4.71 13.31
N LEU A 305 1.56 4.00 12.26
CA LEU A 305 2.95 4.02 11.78
C LEU A 305 3.42 5.45 11.47
N ILE A 306 2.59 6.26 10.83
CA ILE A 306 2.94 7.65 10.51
C ILE A 306 2.94 8.54 11.76
N VAL A 307 1.87 8.47 12.57
CA VAL A 307 1.69 9.38 13.70
C VAL A 307 2.64 9.06 14.85
N GLU A 308 2.75 7.79 15.25
CA GLU A 308 3.58 7.37 16.38
C GLU A 308 5.09 7.54 16.10
N ASN A 309 5.51 7.54 14.83
CA ASN A 309 6.89 7.82 14.45
C ASN A 309 7.15 9.31 14.12
N GLY A 310 6.18 10.20 14.32
CA GLY A 310 6.36 11.62 14.04
C GLY A 310 6.56 11.94 12.57
N CYS A 311 5.99 11.14 11.67
CA CYS A 311 6.12 11.27 10.21
C CYS A 311 4.98 12.07 9.56
N GLY A 312 4.10 12.64 10.39
CA GLY A 312 2.92 13.35 9.94
C GLY A 312 1.83 13.44 11.01
N ALA A 313 0.60 13.64 10.58
CA ALA A 313 -0.56 13.81 11.48
C ALA A 313 -1.82 13.12 10.92
N LEU A 314 -2.73 12.73 11.82
CA LEU A 314 -4.10 12.34 11.48
C LEU A 314 -5.03 13.56 11.68
N CYS A 315 -5.67 14.01 10.61
CA CYS A 315 -6.52 15.19 10.56
C CYS A 315 -7.86 14.85 9.92
N GLU A 316 -8.91 14.69 10.71
CA GLU A 316 -10.21 14.20 10.24
C GLU A 316 -11.19 15.32 9.85
N SER A 317 -10.77 16.59 9.92
CA SER A 317 -11.56 17.76 9.51
C SER A 317 -10.77 18.69 8.60
N ASP A 318 -11.49 19.46 7.77
CA ASP A 318 -10.88 20.44 6.88
C ASP A 318 -10.07 21.48 7.72
N ASP A 319 -10.56 21.88 8.91
CA ASP A 319 -9.87 22.82 9.81
C ASP A 319 -8.54 22.23 10.31
N ALA A 320 -8.55 20.97 10.75
CA ALA A 320 -7.35 20.31 11.21
C ALA A 320 -6.33 20.14 10.08
N ILE A 321 -6.77 19.79 8.85
CA ILE A 321 -5.90 19.64 7.69
C ILE A 321 -5.26 20.98 7.35
N THR A 322 -6.06 22.04 7.17
CA THR A 322 -5.54 23.36 6.76
C THR A 322 -4.67 23.98 7.85
N GLY A 323 -5.05 23.87 9.12
CA GLY A 323 -4.23 24.32 10.25
C GLY A 323 -2.88 23.61 10.31
N THR A 324 -2.86 22.29 10.07
CA THR A 324 -1.63 21.50 10.04
C THR A 324 -0.73 21.87 8.87
N VAL A 325 -1.30 22.11 7.68
CA VAL A 325 -0.55 22.59 6.50
C VAL A 325 0.05 23.97 6.77
N ALA A 326 -0.74 24.88 7.36
CA ALA A 326 -0.27 26.22 7.71
C ALA A 326 0.89 26.17 8.73
N LEU A 327 0.79 25.33 9.75
CA LEU A 327 1.87 25.09 10.72
C LEU A 327 3.12 24.49 10.06
N ALA A 328 2.96 23.60 9.08
CA ALA A 328 4.09 23.03 8.38
C ALA A 328 4.78 24.01 7.41
N ALA A 329 4.08 25.07 6.98
CA ALA A 329 4.63 26.14 6.18
C ALA A 329 5.23 27.30 6.99
N ALA A 330 4.88 27.40 8.29
CA ALA A 330 5.36 28.44 9.18
C ALA A 330 6.78 28.17 9.71
N ASP A 331 7.40 29.17 10.32
CA ASP A 331 8.70 29.07 11.03
C ASP A 331 9.78 28.36 10.18
N ASP A 332 9.98 28.82 8.95
CA ASP A 332 10.91 28.20 7.99
C ASP A 332 10.70 26.68 7.83
N ALA A 333 9.42 26.26 7.89
CA ALA A 333 9.00 24.88 7.76
C ALA A 333 9.56 23.93 8.86
N ALA A 334 9.77 24.43 10.06
CA ALA A 334 10.36 23.65 11.17
C ALA A 334 9.59 22.35 11.46
N LEU A 335 8.25 22.36 11.36
CA LEU A 335 7.44 21.14 11.53
C LEU A 335 7.72 20.14 10.41
N TRP A 336 7.78 20.58 9.17
CA TRP A 336 8.11 19.73 8.04
C TRP A 336 9.50 19.11 8.19
N HIS A 337 10.51 19.86 8.59
CA HIS A 337 11.88 19.35 8.80
C HIS A 337 11.92 18.21 9.82
N ARG A 338 11.18 18.34 10.94
CA ARG A 338 11.06 17.27 11.93
C ARG A 338 10.42 16.02 11.33
N TRP A 339 9.30 16.16 10.64
CA TRP A 339 8.59 15.05 10.00
C TRP A 339 9.43 14.39 8.90
N HIS A 340 10.12 15.20 8.09
CA HIS A 340 10.98 14.70 7.01
C HIS A 340 12.17 13.91 7.57
N SER A 341 12.78 14.34 8.65
CA SER A 341 13.84 13.59 9.34
C SER A 341 13.33 12.25 9.84
N ALA A 342 12.17 12.24 10.50
CA ALA A 342 11.57 11.04 11.06
C ALA A 342 11.19 10.02 9.96
N ILE A 343 10.48 10.46 8.89
CA ILE A 343 10.08 9.56 7.80
C ILE A 343 11.29 9.05 7.01
N SER A 344 12.37 9.82 6.93
CA SER A 344 13.62 9.42 6.28
C SER A 344 14.28 8.24 6.99
N ALA A 345 14.15 8.17 8.32
CA ALA A 345 14.66 7.05 9.11
C ALA A 345 13.88 5.74 8.85
N LEU A 346 12.60 5.84 8.50
CA LEU A 346 11.76 4.69 8.15
C LEU A 346 11.92 4.25 6.69
N SER A 347 12.48 5.11 5.82
CA SER A 347 12.48 4.90 4.37
C SER A 347 13.29 3.68 3.95
N ARG A 348 12.67 2.81 3.14
CA ARG A 348 13.28 1.62 2.53
C ARG A 348 13.00 1.60 1.01
N PRO A 349 13.61 2.51 0.23
CA PRO A 349 13.32 2.63 -1.20
C PRO A 349 13.79 1.41 -2.01
N ASN A 350 14.74 0.62 -1.49
CA ASN A 350 15.24 -0.60 -2.12
C ASN A 350 14.45 -1.86 -1.75
N ALA A 351 13.36 -1.77 -1.00
CA ALA A 351 12.64 -2.93 -0.47
C ALA A 351 12.29 -3.98 -1.54
N SER A 352 11.85 -3.56 -2.73
CA SER A 352 11.55 -4.50 -3.83
C SER A 352 12.77 -5.34 -4.22
N ARG A 353 13.96 -4.73 -4.32
CA ARG A 353 15.21 -5.43 -4.65
C ARG A 353 15.68 -6.35 -3.52
N ASP A 354 15.55 -5.89 -2.28
CA ASP A 354 15.94 -6.67 -1.11
C ASP A 354 15.06 -7.92 -0.97
N ILE A 355 13.74 -7.77 -1.19
CA ILE A 355 12.79 -8.88 -1.21
C ILE A 355 13.07 -9.83 -2.37
N ALA A 356 13.32 -9.32 -3.58
CA ALA A 356 13.63 -10.16 -4.74
C ALA A 356 14.91 -10.99 -4.49
N ARG A 357 15.99 -10.38 -3.99
CA ARG A 357 17.22 -11.08 -3.62
C ARG A 357 16.99 -12.14 -2.55
N PHE A 358 16.23 -11.80 -1.52
CA PHE A 358 15.89 -12.73 -0.45
C PHE A 358 15.16 -13.97 -1.01
N ILE A 359 14.10 -13.79 -1.81
CA ILE A 359 13.32 -14.89 -2.39
C ILE A 359 14.22 -15.78 -3.28
N LEU A 360 15.04 -15.16 -4.13
CA LEU A 360 15.89 -15.89 -5.08
C LEU A 360 17.09 -16.59 -4.41
N SER A 361 17.49 -16.18 -3.19
CA SER A 361 18.55 -16.81 -2.42
C SER A 361 18.09 -18.04 -1.64
N GLN A 362 16.77 -18.24 -1.50
CA GLN A 362 16.26 -19.40 -0.77
C GLN A 362 16.52 -20.69 -1.58
N PRO A 363 17.01 -21.76 -0.94
CA PRO A 363 17.24 -23.02 -1.64
C PRO A 363 15.91 -23.53 -2.18
N ALA A 364 15.90 -23.89 -3.48
CA ALA A 364 14.75 -24.60 -4.05
C ALA A 364 14.54 -25.89 -3.26
N THR A 365 13.30 -26.16 -2.86
CA THR A 365 12.97 -27.43 -2.21
C THR A 365 13.35 -28.56 -3.18
N PRO A 366 14.15 -29.56 -2.76
CA PRO A 366 14.47 -30.68 -3.64
C PRO A 366 13.18 -31.33 -4.13
N GLN A 367 13.07 -31.57 -5.45
CA GLN A 367 11.94 -32.24 -6.08
C GLN A 367 11.89 -33.69 -5.70
#